data_c96ec8355a745d4d1966a5d29c16b8a3
#
_entry.id   c96ec8355a745d4d1966a5d29c16b8a3
#
_cell.length_a   1.000
_cell.length_b   1.000
_cell.length_c   1.000
_cell.angle_alpha   90.00
_cell.angle_beta   90.00
_cell.angle_gamma   90.00
#
_symmetry.space_group_name_H-M   'P 1'
#
loop_
_entity.id
_entity.type
_entity.pdbx_description
1 polymer ?
#
loop_
_entity_poly.entity_id
_entity_poly.type
_entity_poly.pdbx_seq_one_letter_code
_entity_poly.pdbx_strand_id
1 'polypeptide(L)' 'MKDFVVIYNGNTGKAEVKEFDNYEAACDAYKKTSDNAIGKPGIEVNLIGAKDRADLENSWRRFFMNK' A
#
# COMPACT_ATOMS: atom_id res chain seq x y z
N MET A 1 13.73 -7.38 -5.95
CA MET A 1 12.34 -7.23 -5.44
C MET A 1 12.22 -5.93 -4.68
N LYS A 2 11.11 -5.26 -4.86
CA LYS A 2 10.86 -3.98 -4.19
C LYS A 2 9.77 -4.14 -3.16
N ASP A 3 9.77 -3.24 -2.19
CA ASP A 3 8.75 -3.25 -1.14
C ASP A 3 7.85 -2.05 -1.33
N PHE A 4 6.55 -2.28 -1.22
CA PHE A 4 5.56 -1.24 -1.45
C PHE A 4 4.66 -1.12 -0.22
N VAL A 5 4.32 0.12 0.12
CA VAL A 5 3.28 0.38 1.10
C VAL A 5 2.08 0.90 0.33
N VAL A 6 1.00 0.16 0.38
CA VAL A 6 -0.23 0.50 -0.33
C VAL A 6 -1.27 0.96 0.67
N ILE A 7 -1.76 2.16 0.49
CA ILE A 7 -2.78 2.75 1.36
C ILE A 7 -4.06 2.83 0.53
N TYR A 8 -5.02 2.00 0.88
CA TYR A 8 -6.28 1.94 0.16
C TYR A 8 -7.38 2.62 0.95
N ASN A 9 -8.10 3.53 0.29
CA ASN A 9 -9.23 4.20 0.90
C ASN A 9 -10.52 3.62 0.32
N GLY A 10 -11.20 2.80 1.10
CA GLY A 10 -12.43 2.16 0.66
C GLY A 10 -13.58 3.12 0.44
N ASN A 11 -13.50 4.31 1.04
CA ASN A 11 -14.56 5.30 0.88
C ASN A 11 -14.52 5.97 -0.49
N THR A 12 -13.33 6.07 -1.07
CA THR A 12 -13.15 6.71 -2.39
C THR A 12 -12.77 5.71 -3.47
N GLY A 13 -12.34 4.51 -3.09
CA GLY A 13 -11.85 3.53 -4.04
C GLY A 13 -10.47 3.81 -4.57
N LYS A 14 -9.73 4.73 -3.96
CA LYS A 14 -8.41 5.12 -4.43
C LYS A 14 -7.33 4.47 -3.61
N ALA A 15 -6.21 4.17 -4.28
CA ALA A 15 -5.04 3.60 -3.62
C ALA A 15 -3.84 4.49 -3.84
N GLU A 16 -3.07 4.69 -2.79
CA GLU A 16 -1.81 5.40 -2.85
C GLU A 16 -0.70 4.38 -2.66
N VAL A 17 0.35 4.45 -3.50
CA VAL A 17 1.44 3.49 -3.47
C VAL A 17 2.75 4.21 -3.22
N LYS A 18 3.51 3.71 -2.25
CA LYS A 18 4.85 4.20 -1.96
C LYS A 18 5.83 3.06 -2.18
N GLU A 19 6.90 3.33 -2.93
CA GLU A 19 7.89 2.32 -3.28
C GLU A 19 9.16 2.52 -2.47
N PHE A 20 9.73 1.40 -2.00
CA PHE A 20 10.96 1.42 -1.20
C PHE A 20 11.93 0.38 -1.73
N ASP A 21 13.21 0.73 -1.76
CA ASP A 21 14.27 -0.21 -2.15
C ASP A 21 14.76 -1.04 -0.97
N ASN A 22 14.38 -0.64 0.23
CA ASN A 22 14.90 -1.19 1.47
C ASN A 22 13.72 -1.64 2.33
N TYR A 23 13.76 -2.89 2.78
CA TYR A 23 12.67 -3.45 3.56
C TYR A 23 12.47 -2.70 4.89
N GLU A 24 13.57 -2.30 5.53
CA GLU A 24 13.46 -1.57 6.79
C GLU A 24 12.74 -0.24 6.62
N ALA A 25 13.07 0.48 5.54
CA ALA A 25 12.40 1.74 5.27
C ALA A 25 10.92 1.53 5.00
N ALA A 26 10.59 0.45 4.29
CA ALA A 26 9.20 0.12 4.02
C ALA A 26 8.45 -0.22 5.30
N CYS A 27 9.08 -0.97 6.20
CA CYS A 27 8.47 -1.31 7.48
C CYS A 27 8.21 -0.08 8.33
N ASP A 28 9.19 0.86 8.35
CA ASP A 28 9.01 2.09 9.10
C ASP A 28 7.84 2.90 8.55
N ALA A 29 7.77 3.01 7.23
CA ALA A 29 6.68 3.74 6.59
C ALA A 29 5.35 3.07 6.86
N TYR A 30 5.33 1.73 6.82
CA TYR A 30 4.11 0.97 7.10
C TYR A 30 3.61 1.25 8.52
N LYS A 31 4.52 1.22 9.50
CA LYS A 31 4.14 1.47 10.90
C LYS A 31 3.59 2.87 11.08
N LYS A 32 4.29 3.86 10.54
CA LYS A 32 3.84 5.25 10.67
C LYS A 32 2.49 5.47 10.01
N THR A 33 2.31 4.89 8.82
CA THR A 33 1.07 5.05 8.09
C THR A 33 -0.07 4.34 8.80
N SER A 34 0.20 3.13 9.33
CA SER A 34 -0.81 2.39 10.08
C SER A 34 -1.25 3.15 11.32
N ASP A 35 -0.29 3.74 12.03
CA ASP A 35 -0.60 4.53 13.22
C ASP A 35 -1.48 5.72 12.86
N ASN A 36 -1.19 6.38 11.73
CA ASN A 36 -1.99 7.50 11.29
C ASN A 36 -3.40 7.09 10.85
N ALA A 37 -3.56 5.84 10.46
CA ALA A 37 -4.85 5.34 10.00
C ALA A 37 -5.76 4.85 11.14
N ILE A 38 -5.21 4.72 12.34
CA ILE A 38 -6.00 4.30 13.50
C ILE A 38 -7.14 5.29 13.72
N GLY A 39 -8.36 4.76 13.84
CA GLY A 39 -9.53 5.58 14.03
C GLY A 39 -10.10 6.16 12.75
N LYS A 40 -9.54 5.82 11.59
CA LYS A 40 -10.05 6.28 10.31
C LYS A 40 -10.69 5.10 9.59
N PRO A 41 -12.02 5.00 9.59
CA PRO A 41 -12.66 3.84 8.95
C PRO A 41 -12.46 3.85 7.44
N GLY A 42 -12.37 2.66 6.87
CA GLY A 42 -12.24 2.51 5.43
C GLY A 42 -10.82 2.61 4.90
N ILE A 43 -9.84 2.87 5.76
CA ILE A 43 -8.44 2.95 5.33
C ILE A 43 -7.74 1.63 5.60
N GLU A 44 -7.14 1.04 4.57
CA GLU A 44 -6.31 -0.16 4.68
C GLU A 44 -4.87 0.19 4.36
N VAL A 45 -3.95 -0.34 5.14
CA VAL A 45 -2.52 -0.15 4.89
C VAL A 45 -1.90 -1.53 4.75
N ASN A 46 -1.16 -1.74 3.67
CA ASN A 46 -0.56 -3.04 3.37
C ASN A 46 0.91 -2.87 2.99
N LEU A 47 1.73 -3.82 3.44
CA LEU A 47 3.14 -3.90 3.05
C LEU A 47 3.28 -5.09 2.13
N ILE A 48 3.68 -4.85 0.89
CA ILE A 48 3.66 -5.86 -0.17
C ILE A 48 5.00 -5.88 -0.89
N GLY A 49 5.56 -7.08 -1.08
CA GLY A 49 6.75 -7.25 -1.90
C GLY A 49 6.36 -7.63 -3.32
N ALA A 50 6.99 -7.03 -4.31
CA ALA A 50 6.74 -7.34 -5.71
C ALA A 50 7.98 -6.98 -6.52
N LYS A 51 8.06 -7.50 -7.75
CA LYS A 51 9.21 -7.23 -8.60
C LYS A 51 9.25 -5.76 -9.01
N ASP A 52 8.11 -5.22 -9.37
CA ASP A 52 7.98 -3.82 -9.77
C ASP A 52 6.52 -3.41 -9.62
N ARG A 53 6.22 -2.19 -10.02
CA ARG A 53 4.87 -1.64 -9.89
C ARG A 53 3.86 -2.42 -10.71
N ALA A 54 4.23 -2.85 -11.90
CA ALA A 54 3.32 -3.61 -12.75
C ALA A 54 2.97 -4.94 -12.12
N ASP A 55 3.97 -5.62 -11.53
CA ASP A 55 3.73 -6.88 -10.84
C ASP A 55 2.80 -6.67 -9.65
N LEU A 56 3.01 -5.59 -8.91
CA LEU A 56 2.15 -5.24 -7.79
C LEU A 56 0.71 -5.07 -8.24
N GLU A 57 0.49 -4.32 -9.31
CA GLU A 57 -0.86 -4.06 -9.80
C GLU A 57 -1.54 -5.33 -10.28
N ASN A 58 -0.79 -6.23 -10.91
CA ASN A 58 -1.35 -7.50 -11.38
C ASN A 58 -1.73 -8.41 -10.22
N SER A 59 -0.91 -8.44 -9.17
CA SER A 59 -1.14 -9.33 -8.04
C SER A 59 -2.22 -8.81 -7.10
N TRP A 60 -2.35 -7.49 -7.00
CA TRP A 60 -3.28 -6.85 -6.07
C TRP A 60 -4.25 -5.97 -6.81
N ARG A 61 -4.90 -6.55 -7.80
CA ARG A 61 -5.74 -5.80 -8.72
C ARG A 61 -6.90 -5.09 -8.04
N ARG A 62 -7.41 -5.64 -6.95
CA ARG A 62 -8.57 -5.05 -6.28
C ARG A 62 -8.30 -3.63 -5.78
N PHE A 63 -7.02 -3.31 -5.48
CA PHE A 63 -6.68 -1.96 -5.02
C PHE A 63 -6.63 -0.96 -6.17
N PHE A 64 -6.47 -1.46 -7.40
CA PHE A 64 -6.26 -0.59 -8.55
C PHE A 64 -7.39 -0.64 -9.55
N MET A 65 -8.36 -1.50 -9.33
CA MET A 65 -9.55 -1.58 -10.19
C MET A 65 -10.54 -0.55 -9.70
N ASN A 66 -10.41 0.63 -10.28
CA ASN A 66 -11.20 1.76 -9.87
C ASN A 66 -12.42 1.89 -10.76
N LYS A 67 -13.56 1.78 -10.18
CA LYS A 67 -14.79 1.86 -10.96
C LYS A 67 -15.39 3.21 -10.89
#